data_9ca42ab12483d2be81a8da9f721cf266
#
_entry.id   9ca42ab12483d2be81a8da9f721cf266
#
_cell.length_a   1.000
_cell.length_b   1.000
_cell.length_c   1.000
_cell.angle_alpha   90.00
_cell.angle_beta   90.00
_cell.angle_gamma   90.00
#
_symmetry.space_group_name_H-M   'P 1'
#
loop_
_entity.id
_entity.type
_entity.pdbx_description
1 polymer ?
#
loop_
_entity_poly.entity_id
_entity_poly.type
_entity_poly.pdbx_seq_one_letter_code
_entity_poly.pdbx_strand_id
1 'polypeptide(L)'
;MATIWWEEPVAVEAEAAWSALREVGLAYRLFAPVLVDGSIEGNVRTVRFADGLTVDEKIIAIDETRRRVAYTVTGTMFEHHSASMQIVAVDEANCRFVWISDFLPDAMAETVQPLVEQGSRALARNVEAGLIRSEPDSRSNAGARS
;
A
#
# COMPACT_ATOMS: atom_id res chain seq x y z
N MET A 1 -22.49 7.04 3.42
CA MET A 1 -21.07 7.11 3.80
C MET A 1 -20.54 5.72 4.00
N ALA A 2 -19.36 5.43 3.48
CA ALA A 2 -18.78 4.10 3.60
C ALA A 2 -17.36 4.18 4.16
N THR A 3 -17.08 3.28 5.08
CA THR A 3 -15.74 3.06 5.61
C THR A 3 -15.41 1.59 5.45
N ILE A 4 -14.23 1.33 4.90
CA ILE A 4 -13.65 -0.01 4.90
C ILE A 4 -12.45 0.04 5.83
N TRP A 5 -12.42 -0.88 6.78
CA TRP A 5 -11.37 -0.98 7.78
C TRP A 5 -10.91 -2.43 7.80
N TRP A 6 -9.67 -2.66 7.41
CA TRP A 6 -9.12 -4.01 7.32
C TRP A 6 -7.81 -4.08 8.07
N GLU A 7 -7.63 -5.12 8.86
CA GLU A 7 -6.39 -5.37 9.59
C GLU A 7 -5.86 -6.73 9.18
N GLU A 8 -4.62 -6.75 8.75
CA GLU A 8 -3.98 -7.98 8.27
C GLU A 8 -2.75 -8.27 9.11
N PRO A 9 -2.65 -9.46 9.72
CA PRO A 9 -1.44 -9.82 10.46
C PRO A 9 -0.29 -10.07 9.48
N VAL A 10 0.90 -9.62 9.84
CA VAL A 10 2.12 -9.75 9.02
C VAL A 10 3.22 -10.30 9.92
N ALA A 11 3.77 -11.45 9.55
CA ALA A 11 4.76 -12.16 10.37
C ALA A 11 6.18 -11.64 10.10
N VAL A 12 6.38 -10.33 10.28
CA VAL A 12 7.69 -9.67 10.26
C VAL A 12 7.66 -8.53 11.27
N GLU A 13 8.83 -8.02 11.64
CA GLU A 13 8.88 -6.87 12.53
C GLU A 13 8.36 -5.61 11.83
N ALA A 14 7.86 -4.68 12.63
CA ALA A 14 7.20 -3.48 12.11
C ALA A 14 8.11 -2.64 11.21
N GLU A 15 9.39 -2.48 11.55
CA GLU A 15 10.30 -1.66 10.74
C GLU A 15 10.54 -2.27 9.37
N ALA A 16 10.58 -3.59 9.26
CA ALA A 16 10.75 -4.26 7.97
C ALA A 16 9.52 -4.02 7.08
N ALA A 17 8.32 -4.15 7.66
CA ALA A 17 7.09 -3.89 6.91
C ALA A 17 6.99 -2.41 6.52
N TRP A 18 7.35 -1.52 7.43
CA TRP A 18 7.30 -0.08 7.16
C TRP A 18 8.28 0.32 6.07
N SER A 19 9.48 -0.25 6.06
CA SER A 19 10.46 0.09 5.03
C SER A 19 9.94 -0.24 3.63
N ALA A 20 9.05 -1.22 3.49
CA ALA A 20 8.41 -1.53 2.22
C ALA A 20 7.24 -0.57 1.94
N LEU A 21 6.38 -0.33 2.94
CA LEU A 21 5.19 0.50 2.76
C LEU A 21 5.53 1.95 2.45
N ARG A 22 6.57 2.50 3.07
CA ARG A 22 6.96 3.89 2.89
C ARG A 22 7.44 4.21 1.48
N GLU A 23 7.85 3.19 0.71
CA GLU A 23 8.27 3.36 -0.68
C GLU A 23 7.05 3.43 -1.57
N VAL A 24 6.33 4.54 -1.49
CA VAL A 24 5.01 4.69 -2.11
C VAL A 24 5.03 4.54 -3.63
N GLY A 25 6.17 4.81 -4.28
CA GLY A 25 6.31 4.61 -5.72
C GLY A 25 6.43 3.15 -6.12
N LEU A 26 6.66 2.25 -5.17
CA LEU A 26 6.80 0.81 -5.42
C LEU A 26 5.59 0.01 -4.96
N ALA A 27 4.45 0.67 -4.77
CA ALA A 27 3.23 -0.01 -4.34
C ALA A 27 2.86 -1.18 -5.26
N TYR A 28 3.12 -1.05 -6.57
CA TYR A 28 2.78 -2.11 -7.51
C TYR A 28 3.56 -3.41 -7.23
N ARG A 29 4.73 -3.33 -6.60
CA ARG A 29 5.48 -4.52 -6.17
C ARG A 29 4.93 -5.06 -4.87
N LEU A 30 4.63 -4.15 -3.95
CA LEU A 30 4.15 -4.51 -2.62
C LEU A 30 2.82 -5.24 -2.68
N PHE A 31 1.93 -4.80 -3.56
CA PHE A 31 0.59 -5.34 -3.69
C PHE A 31 0.43 -6.29 -4.88
N ALA A 32 1.53 -6.78 -5.45
CA ALA A 32 1.44 -7.75 -6.53
C ALA A 32 0.84 -9.06 -6.03
N PRO A 33 0.01 -9.76 -6.79
CA PRO A 33 -0.40 -9.50 -8.18
C PRO A 33 -1.70 -8.69 -8.31
N VAL A 34 -2.20 -8.09 -7.23
CA VAL A 34 -3.40 -7.25 -7.29
C VAL A 34 -3.10 -5.99 -8.12
N LEU A 35 -1.95 -5.38 -7.89
CA LEU A 35 -1.41 -4.35 -8.77
C LEU A 35 -0.39 -5.01 -9.71
N VAL A 36 -0.33 -4.53 -10.94
CA VAL A 36 0.57 -5.07 -11.95
C VAL A 36 1.55 -4.04 -12.51
N ASP A 37 1.31 -2.75 -12.28
CA ASP A 37 2.18 -1.70 -12.77
C ASP A 37 1.95 -0.44 -11.95
N GLY A 38 2.95 0.44 -11.95
CA GLY A 38 2.84 1.71 -11.26
C GLY A 38 4.00 2.63 -11.55
N SER A 39 3.77 3.91 -11.30
CA SER A 39 4.77 4.96 -11.43
C SER A 39 4.43 6.07 -10.44
N ILE A 40 5.38 6.97 -10.24
CA ILE A 40 5.14 8.13 -9.38
C ILE A 40 5.81 9.35 -10.01
N GLU A 41 5.10 10.47 -9.97
CA GLU A 41 5.64 11.75 -10.42
C GLU A 41 5.25 12.79 -9.36
N GLY A 42 6.25 13.35 -8.68
CA GLY A 42 5.99 14.21 -7.54
C GLY A 42 5.28 13.43 -6.44
N ASN A 43 4.12 13.89 -6.04
CA ASN A 43 3.33 13.22 -5.01
C ASN A 43 2.10 12.49 -5.57
N VAL A 44 2.07 12.28 -6.89
CA VAL A 44 0.97 11.53 -7.53
C VAL A 44 1.52 10.22 -8.05
N ARG A 45 1.00 9.11 -7.54
CA ARG A 45 1.36 7.80 -8.07
C ARG A 45 0.19 7.28 -8.91
N THR A 46 0.54 6.60 -9.99
CA THR A 46 -0.43 5.94 -10.85
C THR A 46 -0.27 4.45 -10.65
N VAL A 47 -1.34 3.75 -10.37
CA VAL A 47 -1.31 2.30 -10.19
C VAL A 47 -2.30 1.66 -11.14
N ARG A 48 -1.92 0.47 -11.64
CA ARG A 48 -2.79 -0.30 -12.50
C ARG A 48 -3.07 -1.65 -11.87
N PHE A 49 -4.35 -1.97 -11.78
CA PHE A 49 -4.83 -3.24 -11.23
C PHE A 49 -4.80 -4.33 -12.30
N ALA A 50 -4.83 -5.57 -11.84
CA ALA A 50 -4.76 -6.73 -12.74
C ALA A 50 -5.91 -6.77 -13.74
N ASP A 51 -7.07 -6.20 -13.40
CA ASP A 51 -8.22 -6.14 -14.29
C ASP A 51 -8.16 -4.98 -15.31
N GLY A 52 -7.09 -4.19 -15.28
CA GLY A 52 -6.88 -3.08 -16.20
C GLY A 52 -7.27 -1.72 -15.68
N LEU A 53 -7.93 -1.65 -14.53
CA LEU A 53 -8.29 -0.36 -13.91
C LEU A 53 -7.03 0.42 -13.57
N THR A 54 -6.96 1.67 -13.97
CA THR A 54 -5.85 2.57 -13.65
C THR A 54 -6.35 3.70 -12.78
N VAL A 55 -5.63 3.98 -11.71
CA VAL A 55 -6.04 4.96 -10.70
C VAL A 55 -4.87 5.85 -10.36
N ASP A 56 -5.13 7.15 -10.25
CA ASP A 56 -4.15 8.11 -9.75
C ASP A 56 -4.43 8.39 -8.28
N GLU A 57 -3.37 8.36 -7.49
CA GLU A 57 -3.45 8.54 -6.03
C GLU A 57 -2.49 9.63 -5.62
N LYS A 58 -3.01 10.64 -4.95
CA LYS A 58 -2.18 11.72 -4.42
C LYS A 58 -1.73 11.35 -3.01
N ILE A 59 -0.42 11.32 -2.80
CA ILE A 59 0.14 11.04 -1.48
C ILE A 59 0.03 12.30 -0.64
N ILE A 60 -0.66 12.19 0.48
CA ILE A 60 -0.94 13.32 1.36
C ILE A 60 0.10 13.42 2.47
N ALA A 61 0.49 12.27 3.05
CA ALA A 61 1.42 12.27 4.16
C ALA A 61 2.16 10.94 4.25
N ILE A 62 3.42 11.00 4.63
CA ILE A 62 4.22 9.84 5.02
C ILE A 62 4.72 10.17 6.42
N ASP A 63 4.18 9.49 7.43
CA ASP A 63 4.49 9.73 8.83
C ASP A 63 5.42 8.62 9.31
N GLU A 64 6.71 8.95 9.38
CA GLU A 64 7.73 7.96 9.76
C GLU A 64 7.58 7.50 11.21
N THR A 65 7.11 8.39 12.07
CA THR A 65 6.98 8.08 13.50
C THR A 65 5.86 7.09 13.74
N ARG A 66 4.74 7.27 13.05
CA ARG A 66 3.56 6.41 13.22
C ARG A 66 3.49 5.31 12.19
N ARG A 67 4.43 5.24 11.25
CA ARG A 67 4.49 4.26 10.17
C ARG A 67 3.18 4.26 9.37
N ARG A 68 2.82 5.46 8.89
CA ARG A 68 1.52 5.65 8.26
C ARG A 68 1.65 6.45 6.95
N VAL A 69 0.96 5.99 5.92
CA VAL A 69 0.83 6.70 4.63
C VAL A 69 -0.62 7.10 4.47
N ALA A 70 -0.87 8.36 4.16
CA ALA A 70 -2.22 8.84 3.85
C ALA A 70 -2.26 9.25 2.38
N TYR A 71 -3.35 8.92 1.68
CA TYR A 71 -3.50 9.23 0.27
C TYR A 71 -4.97 9.44 -0.10
N THR A 72 -5.20 9.99 -1.28
CA THR A 72 -6.54 10.14 -1.83
C THR A 72 -6.52 9.79 -3.31
N VAL A 73 -7.57 9.11 -3.77
CA VAL A 73 -7.77 8.86 -5.20
C VAL A 73 -8.26 10.14 -5.83
N THR A 74 -7.62 10.55 -6.94
CA THR A 74 -8.01 11.75 -7.67
C THR A 74 -8.87 11.36 -8.89
N GLY A 75 -9.45 12.36 -9.54
CA GLY A 75 -10.33 12.12 -10.67
C GLY A 75 -11.79 12.04 -10.24
N THR A 76 -12.58 11.31 -11.01
CA THR A 76 -14.04 11.32 -10.85
C THR A 76 -14.63 10.00 -10.34
N MET A 77 -13.78 9.02 -10.02
CA MET A 77 -14.25 7.72 -9.53
C MET A 77 -15.05 7.85 -8.23
N PHE A 78 -14.62 8.73 -7.35
CA PHE A 78 -15.28 8.99 -6.07
C PHE A 78 -15.73 10.44 -6.00
N GLU A 79 -16.82 10.68 -5.28
CA GLU A 79 -17.18 12.05 -4.87
C GLU A 79 -16.24 12.53 -3.79
N HIS A 80 -15.84 11.63 -2.90
CA HIS A 80 -14.85 11.87 -1.88
C HIS A 80 -14.08 10.58 -1.62
N HIS A 81 -12.78 10.71 -1.37
CA HIS A 81 -11.96 9.57 -0.99
C HIS A 81 -10.84 10.04 -0.08
N SER A 82 -10.65 9.34 1.03
CA SER A 82 -9.48 9.51 1.86
C SER A 82 -9.12 8.14 2.44
N ALA A 83 -7.84 7.83 2.47
CA ALA A 83 -7.40 6.52 2.94
C ALA A 83 -6.07 6.63 3.67
N SER A 84 -5.82 5.66 4.53
CA SER A 84 -4.52 5.52 5.16
C SER A 84 -4.15 4.05 5.28
N MET A 85 -2.84 3.82 5.25
CA MET A 85 -2.24 2.53 5.50
C MET A 85 -1.22 2.71 6.60
N GLN A 86 -1.23 1.81 7.58
CA GLN A 86 -0.36 1.95 8.75
C GLN A 86 0.18 0.60 9.17
N ILE A 87 1.41 0.59 9.64
CA ILE A 87 2.02 -0.59 10.26
C ILE A 87 2.00 -0.38 11.77
N VAL A 88 1.36 -1.31 12.47
CA VAL A 88 1.24 -1.27 13.93
C VAL A 88 2.04 -2.44 14.50
N ALA A 89 3.02 -2.14 15.33
CA ALA A 89 3.86 -3.18 15.94
C ALA A 89 3.04 -4.01 16.91
N VAL A 90 3.27 -5.33 16.88
CA VAL A 90 2.67 -6.26 17.84
C VAL A 90 3.74 -6.77 18.79
N ASP A 91 4.84 -7.29 18.23
CA ASP A 91 6.00 -7.72 19.00
C ASP A 91 7.23 -7.67 18.10
N GLU A 92 8.34 -8.28 18.53
CA GLU A 92 9.60 -8.21 17.79
C GLU A 92 9.56 -8.89 16.43
N ALA A 93 8.63 -9.81 16.23
CA ALA A 93 8.58 -10.63 15.02
C ALA A 93 7.27 -10.46 14.26
N ASN A 94 6.35 -9.63 14.75
CA ASN A 94 5.01 -9.52 14.16
C ASN A 94 4.53 -8.08 14.17
N CYS A 95 3.75 -7.74 13.16
CA CYS A 95 3.08 -6.45 13.10
C CYS A 95 1.71 -6.65 12.47
N ARG A 96 0.97 -5.55 12.32
CA ARG A 96 -0.33 -5.54 11.70
C ARG A 96 -0.38 -4.44 10.67
N PHE A 97 -0.90 -4.76 9.49
CA PHE A 97 -1.16 -3.79 8.45
C PHE A 97 -2.62 -3.35 8.58
N VAL A 98 -2.84 -2.04 8.76
CA VAL A 98 -4.18 -1.48 8.94
C VAL A 98 -4.46 -0.55 7.78
N TRP A 99 -5.51 -0.88 7.02
CA TRP A 99 -5.92 -0.09 5.86
C TRP A 99 -7.32 0.44 6.10
N ILE A 100 -7.45 1.76 6.14
CA ILE A 100 -8.73 2.42 6.36
C ILE A 100 -9.03 3.29 5.14
N SER A 101 -10.23 3.16 4.60
CA SER A 101 -10.64 3.92 3.43
C SER A 101 -12.05 4.47 3.66
N ASP A 102 -12.20 5.79 3.55
CA ASP A 102 -13.48 6.47 3.71
C ASP A 102 -13.85 7.11 2.38
N PHE A 103 -15.09 6.92 1.92
CA PHE A 103 -15.43 7.42 0.58
C PHE A 103 -16.92 7.60 0.39
N LEU A 104 -17.23 8.33 -0.67
CA LEU A 104 -18.57 8.52 -1.23
C LEU A 104 -18.46 8.28 -2.73
N PRO A 105 -19.48 7.72 -3.40
CA PRO A 105 -20.74 7.23 -2.82
C PRO A 105 -20.58 5.86 -2.17
N ASP A 106 -21.51 5.50 -1.32
CA ASP A 106 -21.48 4.22 -0.59
C ASP A 106 -21.44 3.01 -1.52
N ALA A 107 -22.04 3.13 -2.68
CA ALA A 107 -22.10 2.02 -3.66
C ALA A 107 -20.71 1.56 -4.10
N MET A 108 -19.68 2.39 -3.96
CA MET A 108 -18.33 2.01 -4.31
C MET A 108 -17.76 0.94 -3.38
N ALA A 109 -18.42 0.67 -2.26
CA ALA A 109 -17.94 -0.35 -1.32
C ALA A 109 -17.84 -1.74 -1.98
N GLU A 110 -18.74 -2.07 -2.89
CA GLU A 110 -18.71 -3.35 -3.58
C GLU A 110 -17.45 -3.52 -4.43
N THR A 111 -16.93 -2.40 -4.97
CA THR A 111 -15.70 -2.42 -5.75
C THR A 111 -14.47 -2.38 -4.86
N VAL A 112 -14.51 -1.57 -3.79
CA VAL A 112 -13.33 -1.29 -2.97
C VAL A 112 -13.04 -2.42 -1.98
N GLN A 113 -14.08 -3.02 -1.38
CA GLN A 113 -13.89 -4.03 -0.33
C GLN A 113 -13.01 -5.20 -0.79
N PRO A 114 -13.28 -5.85 -1.94
CA PRO A 114 -12.43 -6.95 -2.39
C PRO A 114 -10.98 -6.53 -2.64
N LEU A 115 -10.79 -5.30 -3.15
CA LEU A 115 -9.44 -4.80 -3.44
C LEU A 115 -8.64 -4.60 -2.17
N VAL A 116 -9.28 -4.07 -1.12
CA VAL A 116 -8.62 -3.88 0.17
C VAL A 116 -8.25 -5.21 0.78
N GLU A 117 -9.18 -6.19 0.76
CA GLU A 117 -8.91 -7.51 1.32
C GLU A 117 -7.80 -8.23 0.57
N GLN A 118 -7.89 -8.28 -0.75
CA GLN A 118 -6.90 -8.99 -1.56
C GLN A 118 -5.56 -8.28 -1.52
N GLY A 119 -5.58 -6.96 -1.57
CA GLY A 119 -4.34 -6.16 -1.50
C GLY A 119 -3.64 -6.34 -0.17
N SER A 120 -4.39 -6.37 0.93
CA SER A 120 -3.81 -6.55 2.26
C SER A 120 -3.13 -7.91 2.40
N ARG A 121 -3.78 -8.96 1.88
CA ARG A 121 -3.20 -10.31 1.91
C ARG A 121 -1.96 -10.40 1.01
N ALA A 122 -2.00 -9.73 -0.14
CA ALA A 122 -0.84 -9.68 -1.03
C ALA A 122 0.36 -9.01 -0.36
N LEU A 123 0.12 -7.88 0.29
CA LEU A 123 1.16 -7.17 1.04
C LEU A 123 1.80 -8.10 2.06
N ALA A 124 0.97 -8.77 2.87
CA ALA A 124 1.49 -9.66 3.91
C ALA A 124 2.37 -10.74 3.31
N ARG A 125 1.91 -11.40 2.25
CA ARG A 125 2.69 -12.47 1.59
C ARG A 125 4.01 -11.95 1.04
N ASN A 126 3.98 -10.79 0.37
CA ASN A 126 5.16 -10.26 -0.28
C ASN A 126 6.21 -9.79 0.74
N VAL A 127 5.77 -9.18 1.83
CA VAL A 127 6.67 -8.73 2.88
C VAL A 127 7.26 -9.94 3.62
N GLU A 128 6.42 -10.93 3.96
CA GLU A 128 6.87 -12.14 4.66
C GLU A 128 7.86 -12.93 3.83
N ALA A 129 7.69 -12.94 2.52
CA ALA A 129 8.60 -13.64 1.61
C ALA A 129 9.90 -12.87 1.38
N GLY A 130 9.99 -11.62 1.84
CA GLY A 130 11.17 -10.78 1.63
C GLY A 130 11.32 -10.34 0.19
N LEU A 131 10.24 -10.31 -0.57
CA LEU A 131 10.28 -9.92 -1.98
C LEU A 131 10.40 -8.42 -2.17
N ILE A 132 10.01 -7.64 -1.17
CA ILE A 132 10.02 -6.19 -1.22
C ILE A 132 10.99 -5.67 -0.17
N ARG A 133 11.95 -4.83 -0.61
CA ARG A 133 12.89 -4.16 0.28
C ARG A 133 12.96 -2.70 -0.11
N SER A 134 13.21 -1.86 0.87
CA SER A 134 13.53 -0.49 0.52
C SER A 134 14.87 -0.50 -0.19
N GLU A 135 15.03 0.34 -1.11
CA GLU A 135 16.05 0.23 -2.06
C GLU A 135 17.44 0.27 -1.76
N PRO A 136 18.08 0.05 -1.94
CA PRO A 136 19.00 0.02 -2.24
C PRO A 136 19.75 -0.61 -2.73
N ASP A 137 19.76 -0.87 -2.40
CA ASP A 137 20.37 -1.47 -2.64
C ASP A 137 20.59 -2.04 -3.49
N SER A 138 20.66 -1.84 -4.00
CA SER A 138 20.80 -2.34 -4.73
C SER A 138 21.12 -2.32 -5.54
N ARG A 139 21.44 -1.78 -5.78
CA ARG A 139 21.77 -1.60 -6.40
C ARG A 139 22.56 -1.75 -6.35
N SER A 140 22.79 -1.61 -6.05
CA SER A 140 23.55 -1.91 -5.81
C SER A 140 23.99 -2.52 -5.93
N ASN A 141 24.34 -2.43 -6.12
CA ASN A 141 24.86 -3.10 -6.03
C ASN A 141 24.96 -3.62 -6.45
N ALA A 142 25.12 -3.40 -6.89
CA ALA A 142 25.40 -3.89 -6.94
C ALA A 142 25.50 -4.22 -7.11
N GLY A 143 25.72 -4.17 -7.40
CA GLY A 143 26.01 -4.45 -7.17
C GLY A 143 25.83 -4.94 -7.19
N ALA A 144 25.98 -4.87 -7.34
CA ALA A 144 25.88 -5.31 -7.00
C ALA A 144 25.49 -5.89 -7.10
N ARG A 145 25.64 -5.92 -7.43
CA ARG A 145 25.34 -6.35 -7.35
C ARG A 145 24.95 -6.94 -7.74
N SER A 146 25.24 -7.11 -8.05
CA SER A 146 24.96 -7.42 -8.15
C SER A 146 24.84 -7.72 -8.08
#